data_b23f20468ea70bf15d09cee1a8402584
#
_entry.id   b23f20468ea70bf15d09cee1a8402584
#
_cell.length_a   1.000
_cell.length_b   1.000
_cell.length_c   1.000
_cell.angle_alpha   90.00
_cell.angle_beta   90.00
_cell.angle_gamma   90.00
#
_symmetry.space_group_name_H-M   'P 1'
#
loop_
_entity.id
_entity.type
_entity.pdbx_description
1 polymer ?
#
loop_
_entity_poly.entity_id
_entity_poly.type
_entity_poly.pdbx_seq_one_letter_code
_entity_poly.pdbx_strand_id
1 'polypeptide(L)'
;MKKVFERIIEGILTCSGFVTSITILLIVLFLFTEAFGLFSSKVIEEGYVLALNKDNKVSELTPMQIKDVFDEEITNWKELGGEDLPIRVFRLEDITHYYSEEELGEAYENAGEKIMELIQKTPGIVAFIPQKFVVRPDAVHFIKDNTISVKEVFAGAEWFPTATPAPLFGFLPLITGTLWVSLFAILIALPFGLSVSIYMSEVADSKVRSWLKPVIELLSGIPSVVYGFFGLIVIVPLIQKVFDLPVGESGLAGSIVLAIMALPTIITVTEDAMRNCPRAMREASLALGASQ
;
A
#
# COMPACT_ATOMS: atom_id res chain seq x y z
N MET A 1 43.54 -33.58 9.62
CA MET A 1 42.71 -33.14 8.48
C MET A 1 41.27 -32.77 8.92
N LYS A 2 40.52 -33.59 9.66
CA LYS A 2 39.13 -33.24 10.11
C LYS A 2 39.05 -31.89 10.84
N LYS A 3 39.85 -31.62 11.84
CA LYS A 3 39.81 -30.35 12.62
C LYS A 3 40.14 -29.09 11.80
N VAL A 4 40.93 -29.20 10.74
CA VAL A 4 41.19 -28.05 9.86
C VAL A 4 40.01 -27.78 8.96
N PHE A 5 39.37 -28.82 8.44
CA PHE A 5 38.18 -28.74 7.63
C PHE A 5 36.98 -28.16 8.43
N GLU A 6 36.78 -28.63 9.68
CA GLU A 6 35.76 -28.09 10.59
C GLU A 6 35.97 -26.57 10.84
N ARG A 7 37.19 -26.11 11.11
CA ARG A 7 37.49 -24.68 11.29
C ARG A 7 37.24 -23.84 10.04
N ILE A 8 37.55 -24.40 8.86
CA ILE A 8 37.28 -23.71 7.59
C ILE A 8 35.76 -23.54 7.38
N ILE A 9 35.00 -24.61 7.60
CA ILE A 9 33.52 -24.55 7.51
C ILE A 9 32.94 -23.57 8.54
N GLU A 10 33.39 -23.64 9.78
CA GLU A 10 32.96 -22.72 10.85
C GLU A 10 33.30 -21.25 10.48
N GLY A 11 34.48 -20.99 9.91
CA GLY A 11 34.88 -19.68 9.43
C GLY A 11 33.97 -19.17 8.28
N ILE A 12 33.67 -20.05 7.32
CA ILE A 12 32.76 -19.71 6.20
C ILE A 12 31.37 -19.40 6.72
N LEU A 13 30.80 -20.22 7.62
CA LEU A 13 29.48 -20.01 8.20
C LEU A 13 29.42 -18.71 9.01
N THR A 14 30.45 -18.44 9.82
CA THR A 14 30.54 -17.20 10.61
C THR A 14 30.63 -15.98 9.71
N CYS A 15 31.48 -16.04 8.66
CA CYS A 15 31.62 -14.96 7.67
C CYS A 15 30.29 -14.75 6.92
N SER A 16 29.63 -15.81 6.48
CA SER A 16 28.30 -15.74 5.83
C SER A 16 27.25 -15.11 6.74
N GLY A 17 27.19 -15.50 8.01
CA GLY A 17 26.28 -14.92 8.99
C GLY A 17 26.55 -13.43 9.20
N PHE A 18 27.83 -13.02 9.27
CA PHE A 18 28.21 -11.61 9.42
C PHE A 18 27.84 -10.78 8.18
N VAL A 19 28.11 -11.28 6.98
CA VAL A 19 27.72 -10.63 5.72
C VAL A 19 26.22 -10.48 5.62
N THR A 20 25.44 -11.52 5.94
CA THR A 20 23.98 -11.47 5.94
C THR A 20 23.45 -10.42 6.92
N SER A 21 24.00 -10.37 8.14
CA SER A 21 23.61 -9.38 9.15
C SER A 21 23.89 -7.95 8.71
N ILE A 22 25.07 -7.70 8.12
CA ILE A 22 25.42 -6.38 7.56
C ILE A 22 24.46 -6.03 6.41
N THR A 23 24.19 -6.98 5.50
CA THR A 23 23.29 -6.74 4.36
C THR A 23 21.90 -6.35 4.85
N ILE A 24 21.36 -7.06 5.84
CA ILE A 24 20.04 -6.71 6.42
C ILE A 24 20.09 -5.31 7.04
N LEU A 25 21.14 -4.99 7.78
CA LEU A 25 21.30 -3.66 8.38
C LEU A 25 21.35 -2.55 7.32
N LEU A 26 22.10 -2.77 6.23
CA LEU A 26 22.20 -1.82 5.13
C LEU A 26 20.86 -1.65 4.40
N ILE A 27 20.10 -2.73 4.20
CA ILE A 27 18.75 -2.65 3.61
C ILE A 27 17.82 -1.82 4.51
N VAL A 28 17.82 -2.08 5.82
CA VAL A 28 17.02 -1.33 6.77
C VAL A 28 17.40 0.15 6.75
N LEU A 29 18.70 0.46 6.79
CA LEU A 29 19.20 1.84 6.76
C LEU A 29 18.84 2.55 5.45
N PHE A 30 18.95 1.86 4.31
CA PHE A 30 18.54 2.36 3.01
C PHE A 30 17.03 2.68 2.99
N LEU A 31 16.18 1.74 3.45
CA LEU A 31 14.73 1.95 3.51
C LEU A 31 14.35 3.13 4.43
N PHE A 32 15.07 3.32 5.54
CA PHE A 32 14.86 4.48 6.40
C PHE A 32 15.21 5.79 5.70
N THR A 33 16.37 5.85 5.01
CA THR A 33 16.76 7.07 4.29
C THR A 33 15.77 7.42 3.18
N GLU A 34 15.26 6.42 2.47
CA GLU A 34 14.25 6.58 1.43
C GLU A 34 12.91 7.06 2.01
N ALA A 35 12.48 6.45 3.12
CA ALA A 35 11.25 6.84 3.80
C ALA A 35 11.31 8.27 4.34
N PHE A 36 12.47 8.71 4.87
CA PHE A 36 12.65 10.10 5.30
C PHE A 36 12.69 11.09 4.12
N GLY A 37 13.13 10.65 2.95
CA GLY A 37 13.09 11.42 1.70
C GLY A 37 11.67 11.89 1.35
N LEU A 38 10.64 11.10 1.69
CA LEU A 38 9.24 11.44 1.48
C LEU A 38 8.86 12.80 2.09
N PHE A 39 9.33 13.09 3.31
CA PHE A 39 9.03 14.36 4.01
C PHE A 39 9.76 15.57 3.43
N SER A 40 10.73 15.34 2.55
CA SER A 40 11.43 16.37 1.79
C SER A 40 10.87 16.52 0.37
N SER A 41 9.98 15.63 -0.05
CA SER A 41 9.35 15.66 -1.37
C SER A 41 8.34 16.79 -1.46
N LYS A 42 8.29 17.38 -2.63
CA LYS A 42 7.34 18.44 -2.97
C LYS A 42 5.97 17.84 -3.24
N VAL A 43 4.93 18.63 -3.01
CA VAL A 43 3.53 18.23 -3.23
C VAL A 43 3.20 18.16 -4.72
N ILE A 44 3.80 19.03 -5.53
CA ILE A 44 3.58 19.06 -6.99
C ILE A 44 4.65 18.21 -7.67
N GLU A 45 4.28 17.49 -8.71
CA GLU A 45 5.20 16.67 -9.51
C GLU A 45 6.43 17.48 -9.96
N GLU A 46 7.61 16.90 -9.87
CA GLU A 46 8.87 17.56 -10.18
C GLU A 46 8.90 18.02 -11.65
N GLY A 47 9.28 19.28 -11.86
CA GLY A 47 9.29 19.90 -13.18
C GLY A 47 7.95 20.48 -13.63
N TYR A 48 6.90 20.36 -12.82
CA TYR A 48 5.57 20.94 -13.06
C TYR A 48 5.26 22.06 -12.06
N VAL A 49 4.27 22.88 -12.41
CA VAL A 49 3.75 23.95 -11.55
C VAL A 49 2.22 24.01 -11.65
N LEU A 50 1.59 24.47 -10.57
CA LEU A 50 0.19 24.88 -10.58
C LEU A 50 0.12 26.40 -10.71
N ALA A 51 -0.32 26.88 -11.88
CA ALA A 51 -0.45 28.28 -12.21
C ALA A 51 -1.92 28.69 -12.21
N LEU A 52 -2.20 29.81 -11.55
CA LEU A 52 -3.52 30.43 -11.44
C LEU A 52 -3.53 31.78 -12.15
N ASN A 53 -4.73 32.31 -12.41
CA ASN A 53 -4.88 33.70 -12.77
C ASN A 53 -4.30 34.62 -11.68
N LYS A 54 -3.67 35.72 -12.06
CA LYS A 54 -2.98 36.65 -11.15
C LYS A 54 -3.89 37.21 -10.04
N ASP A 55 -5.18 37.37 -10.34
CA ASP A 55 -6.15 37.94 -9.41
C ASP A 55 -6.64 36.89 -8.36
N ASN A 56 -6.33 35.62 -8.54
CA ASN A 56 -6.67 34.61 -7.59
C ASN A 56 -5.75 34.71 -6.35
N LYS A 57 -6.38 34.73 -5.16
CA LYS A 57 -5.69 34.93 -3.87
C LYS A 57 -5.29 33.63 -3.18
N VAL A 58 -5.72 32.48 -3.69
CA VAL A 58 -5.38 31.18 -3.12
C VAL A 58 -3.92 30.88 -3.42
N SER A 59 -3.11 30.74 -2.38
CA SER A 59 -1.66 30.54 -2.52
C SER A 59 -1.16 29.19 -2.04
N GLU A 60 -1.98 28.44 -1.31
CA GLU A 60 -1.62 27.15 -0.75
C GLU A 60 -2.81 26.18 -0.89
N LEU A 61 -2.53 24.96 -1.32
CA LEU A 61 -3.48 23.87 -1.38
C LEU A 61 -2.82 22.60 -0.80
N THR A 62 -3.61 21.79 -0.11
CA THR A 62 -3.15 20.45 0.30
C THR A 62 -3.20 19.49 -0.89
N PRO A 63 -2.43 18.38 -0.87
CA PRO A 63 -2.49 17.37 -1.93
C PRO A 63 -3.90 16.87 -2.21
N MET A 64 -4.72 16.68 -1.17
CA MET A 64 -6.11 16.26 -1.30
C MET A 64 -6.96 17.32 -2.01
N GLN A 65 -6.82 18.59 -1.62
CA GLN A 65 -7.54 19.69 -2.29
C GLN A 65 -7.14 19.83 -3.77
N ILE A 66 -5.87 19.63 -4.09
CA ILE A 66 -5.41 19.59 -5.48
C ILE A 66 -6.11 18.47 -6.25
N LYS A 67 -6.14 17.26 -5.68
CA LYS A 67 -6.86 16.12 -6.27
C LYS A 67 -8.34 16.45 -6.48
N ASP A 68 -9.04 16.90 -5.42
CA ASP A 68 -10.48 17.19 -5.46
C ASP A 68 -10.84 18.27 -6.50
N VAL A 69 -9.93 19.23 -6.71
CA VAL A 69 -10.06 20.24 -7.78
C VAL A 69 -9.90 19.59 -9.17
N PHE A 70 -8.89 18.74 -9.35
CA PHE A 70 -8.62 18.11 -10.65
C PHE A 70 -9.55 16.95 -10.98
N ASP A 71 -10.24 16.40 -9.99
CA ASP A 71 -11.31 15.40 -10.13
C ASP A 71 -12.70 16.05 -10.22
N GLU A 72 -12.76 17.40 -10.22
CA GLU A 72 -14.00 18.21 -10.31
C GLU A 72 -14.95 17.98 -9.12
N GLU A 73 -14.46 17.50 -7.97
CA GLU A 73 -15.23 17.38 -6.73
C GLU A 73 -15.38 18.77 -6.06
N ILE A 74 -14.33 19.61 -6.11
CA ILE A 74 -14.37 21.01 -5.72
C ILE A 74 -14.42 21.86 -7.00
N THR A 75 -15.53 22.54 -7.20
CA THR A 75 -15.81 23.29 -8.45
C THR A 75 -15.80 24.81 -8.28
N ASN A 76 -15.64 25.32 -7.07
CA ASN A 76 -15.64 26.74 -6.78
C ASN A 76 -14.50 27.15 -5.83
N TRP A 77 -13.78 28.20 -6.19
CA TRP A 77 -12.67 28.73 -5.38
C TRP A 77 -13.08 29.19 -3.97
N LYS A 78 -14.35 29.53 -3.77
CA LYS A 78 -14.88 29.91 -2.45
C LYS A 78 -14.72 28.79 -1.41
N GLU A 79 -14.83 27.54 -1.83
CA GLU A 79 -14.62 26.36 -0.97
C GLU A 79 -13.19 26.25 -0.46
N LEU A 80 -12.26 26.88 -1.18
CA LEU A 80 -10.81 26.90 -0.86
C LEU A 80 -10.37 28.24 -0.27
N GLY A 81 -11.32 29.09 0.17
CA GLY A 81 -11.03 30.39 0.75
C GLY A 81 -10.73 31.52 -0.26
N GLY A 82 -10.97 31.25 -1.55
CA GLY A 82 -10.88 32.22 -2.63
C GLY A 82 -12.17 33.01 -2.85
N GLU A 83 -12.24 33.68 -3.99
CA GLU A 83 -13.44 34.42 -4.45
C GLU A 83 -14.52 33.44 -4.97
N ASP A 84 -15.77 33.92 -5.06
CA ASP A 84 -16.89 33.12 -5.59
C ASP A 84 -16.78 33.02 -7.12
N LEU A 85 -15.88 32.16 -7.58
CA LEU A 85 -15.55 31.94 -8.98
C LEU A 85 -15.52 30.43 -9.27
N PRO A 86 -16.12 29.98 -10.39
CA PRO A 86 -16.03 28.59 -10.80
C PRO A 86 -14.59 28.21 -11.16
N ILE A 87 -14.16 27.05 -10.71
CA ILE A 87 -12.83 26.50 -11.05
C ILE A 87 -12.88 25.97 -12.49
N ARG A 88 -11.86 26.29 -13.25
CA ARG A 88 -11.61 25.71 -14.59
C ARG A 88 -10.26 25.01 -14.58
N VAL A 89 -10.29 23.70 -14.64
CA VAL A 89 -9.09 22.88 -14.70
C VAL A 89 -8.51 22.92 -16.12
N PHE A 90 -7.20 23.08 -16.21
CA PHE A 90 -6.44 22.99 -17.45
C PHE A 90 -5.24 22.06 -17.25
N ARG A 91 -5.14 21.06 -18.11
CA ARG A 91 -3.96 20.20 -18.26
C ARG A 91 -3.32 20.46 -19.62
N LEU A 92 -2.01 20.22 -19.74
CA LEU A 92 -1.32 20.46 -21.01
C LEU A 92 -1.96 19.70 -22.19
N GLU A 93 -2.55 18.54 -21.93
CA GLU A 93 -3.25 17.71 -22.91
C GLU A 93 -4.48 18.44 -23.50
N ASP A 94 -5.08 19.36 -22.74
CA ASP A 94 -6.27 20.09 -23.16
C ASP A 94 -5.97 21.27 -24.11
N ILE A 95 -4.70 21.57 -24.37
CA ILE A 95 -4.29 22.75 -25.15
C ILE A 95 -4.91 22.79 -26.54
N THR A 96 -5.09 21.61 -27.16
CA THR A 96 -5.68 21.46 -28.48
C THR A 96 -7.19 21.73 -28.52
N HIS A 97 -7.86 21.75 -27.36
CA HIS A 97 -9.27 22.16 -27.25
C HIS A 97 -9.44 23.68 -27.29
N TYR A 98 -8.37 24.43 -26.98
CA TYR A 98 -8.38 25.90 -26.90
C TYR A 98 -7.72 26.54 -28.11
N TYR A 99 -6.72 25.92 -28.73
CA TYR A 99 -5.92 26.46 -29.79
C TYR A 99 -5.71 25.44 -30.92
N SER A 100 -5.71 25.91 -32.18
CA SER A 100 -5.39 25.10 -33.34
C SER A 100 -3.89 24.78 -33.42
N GLU A 101 -3.55 23.71 -34.17
CA GLU A 101 -2.14 23.38 -34.43
C GLU A 101 -1.37 24.49 -35.10
N GLU A 102 -2.03 25.25 -35.98
CA GLU A 102 -1.44 26.41 -36.65
C GLU A 102 -1.06 27.52 -35.68
N GLU A 103 -1.87 27.75 -34.61
CA GLU A 103 -1.59 28.74 -33.58
C GLU A 103 -0.49 28.31 -32.62
N LEU A 104 -0.36 27.00 -32.39
CA LEU A 104 0.64 26.39 -31.49
C LEU A 104 2.02 26.27 -32.16
N GLY A 105 2.08 26.21 -33.51
CA GLY A 105 3.29 26.00 -34.31
C GLY A 105 3.60 24.49 -34.48
N GLU A 106 4.37 24.12 -35.53
CA GLU A 106 4.64 22.71 -35.89
C GLU A 106 5.28 21.89 -34.76
N ALA A 107 6.01 22.53 -33.85
CA ALA A 107 6.66 21.91 -32.68
C ALA A 107 6.15 22.45 -31.33
N TYR A 108 4.94 23.02 -31.29
CA TYR A 108 4.35 23.66 -30.10
C TYR A 108 5.21 24.82 -29.56
N GLU A 109 5.90 25.53 -30.42
CA GLU A 109 6.83 26.62 -30.07
C GLU A 109 6.12 27.78 -29.37
N ASN A 110 4.86 28.07 -29.75
CA ASN A 110 4.05 29.14 -29.19
C ASN A 110 3.21 28.67 -27.96
N ALA A 111 3.27 27.38 -27.58
CA ALA A 111 2.41 26.84 -26.52
C ALA A 111 2.58 27.57 -25.18
N GLY A 112 3.81 27.97 -24.82
CA GLY A 112 4.06 28.71 -23.59
C GLY A 112 3.36 30.08 -23.56
N GLU A 113 3.42 30.83 -24.66
CA GLU A 113 2.73 32.13 -24.73
C GLU A 113 1.22 32.01 -24.74
N LYS A 114 0.69 31.01 -25.47
CA LYS A 114 -0.75 30.74 -25.55
C LYS A 114 -1.32 30.27 -24.20
N ILE A 115 -0.60 29.44 -23.47
CA ILE A 115 -1.00 28.98 -22.11
C ILE A 115 -1.03 30.20 -21.17
N MET A 116 -0.02 31.06 -21.19
CA MET A 116 -0.01 32.27 -20.36
C MET A 116 -1.16 33.23 -20.71
N GLU A 117 -1.47 33.38 -21.99
CA GLU A 117 -2.63 34.17 -22.46
C GLU A 117 -3.95 33.57 -21.94
N LEU A 118 -4.12 32.24 -22.00
CA LEU A 118 -5.31 31.54 -21.49
C LEU A 118 -5.48 31.78 -19.99
N ILE A 119 -4.39 31.62 -19.21
CA ILE A 119 -4.44 31.78 -17.75
C ILE A 119 -4.83 33.24 -17.40
N GLN A 120 -4.31 34.23 -18.11
CA GLN A 120 -4.63 35.66 -17.88
C GLN A 120 -6.09 35.99 -18.22
N LYS A 121 -6.64 35.38 -19.28
CA LYS A 121 -8.00 35.63 -19.74
C LYS A 121 -9.06 34.93 -18.93
N THR A 122 -8.69 33.91 -18.16
CA THR A 122 -9.63 33.05 -17.44
C THR A 122 -9.48 33.20 -15.92
N PRO A 123 -10.32 33.99 -15.24
CA PRO A 123 -10.14 34.31 -13.80
C PRO A 123 -10.11 33.11 -12.87
N GLY A 124 -10.92 32.08 -13.15
CA GLY A 124 -11.05 30.87 -12.29
C GLY A 124 -10.14 29.69 -12.68
N ILE A 125 -9.20 29.87 -13.58
CA ILE A 125 -8.35 28.79 -14.10
C ILE A 125 -7.33 28.30 -13.07
N VAL A 126 -7.12 26.97 -13.03
CA VAL A 126 -5.98 26.30 -12.44
C VAL A 126 -5.31 25.46 -13.53
N ALA A 127 -4.06 25.75 -13.83
CA ALA A 127 -3.31 25.10 -14.89
C ALA A 127 -2.17 24.25 -14.30
N PHE A 128 -2.18 22.94 -14.58
CA PHE A 128 -1.07 22.03 -14.30
C PHE A 128 -0.21 21.92 -15.56
N ILE A 129 0.94 22.55 -15.52
CA ILE A 129 1.80 22.69 -16.70
C ILE A 129 3.27 22.46 -16.36
N PRO A 130 4.07 21.91 -17.30
CA PRO A 130 5.52 21.86 -17.15
C PRO A 130 6.11 23.27 -17.00
N GLN A 131 7.06 23.43 -16.09
CA GLN A 131 7.71 24.71 -15.78
C GLN A 131 8.34 25.37 -17.03
N LYS A 132 8.75 24.59 -18.03
CA LYS A 132 9.32 25.09 -19.29
C LYS A 132 8.35 25.97 -20.11
N PHE A 133 7.04 25.85 -19.92
CA PHE A 133 6.01 26.63 -20.58
C PHE A 133 5.69 27.95 -19.86
N VAL A 134 6.30 28.20 -18.72
CA VAL A 134 6.14 29.44 -17.97
C VAL A 134 7.08 30.50 -18.53
N VAL A 135 6.66 31.17 -19.61
CA VAL A 135 7.46 32.25 -20.28
C VAL A 135 7.35 33.59 -19.58
N ARG A 136 6.28 33.84 -18.81
CA ARG A 136 6.04 35.11 -18.08
C ARG A 136 5.60 34.83 -16.64
N PRO A 137 6.51 34.52 -15.73
CA PRO A 137 6.16 34.16 -14.34
C PRO A 137 5.44 35.30 -13.59
N ASP A 138 5.70 36.56 -13.91
CA ASP A 138 5.07 37.71 -13.25
C ASP A 138 3.60 37.93 -13.64
N ALA A 139 3.12 37.23 -14.66
CA ALA A 139 1.78 37.36 -15.20
C ALA A 139 0.77 36.39 -14.61
N VAL A 140 1.24 35.44 -13.79
CA VAL A 140 0.45 34.37 -13.17
C VAL A 140 0.74 34.31 -11.68
N HIS A 141 -0.18 33.70 -10.93
CA HIS A 141 -0.02 33.36 -9.53
C HIS A 141 0.29 31.88 -9.41
N PHE A 142 1.28 31.48 -8.61
CA PHE A 142 1.64 30.09 -8.39
C PHE A 142 1.15 29.62 -7.04
N ILE A 143 0.60 28.40 -6.99
CA ILE A 143 0.42 27.70 -5.74
C ILE A 143 1.81 27.36 -5.18
N LYS A 144 2.01 27.64 -3.90
CA LYS A 144 3.25 27.28 -3.21
C LYS A 144 3.40 25.77 -3.18
N ASP A 145 4.55 25.32 -3.63
CA ASP A 145 4.94 23.93 -3.60
C ASP A 145 5.49 23.62 -2.20
N ASN A 146 4.58 23.25 -1.30
CA ASN A 146 4.90 22.87 0.07
C ASN A 146 5.47 21.44 0.12
N THR A 147 6.22 21.12 1.17
CA THR A 147 6.63 19.73 1.45
C THR A 147 5.48 18.97 2.09
N ILE A 148 5.48 17.65 1.88
CA ILE A 148 4.48 16.74 2.44
C ILE A 148 4.57 16.77 3.96
N SER A 149 3.45 17.05 4.62
CA SER A 149 3.43 17.15 6.08
C SER A 149 3.30 15.77 6.74
N VAL A 150 3.88 15.62 7.94
CA VAL A 150 3.74 14.39 8.75
C VAL A 150 2.28 14.04 9.01
N LYS A 151 1.43 15.07 9.20
CA LYS A 151 0.00 14.87 9.41
C LYS A 151 -0.68 14.28 8.17
N GLU A 152 -0.34 14.75 6.98
CA GLU A 152 -0.88 14.22 5.71
C GLU A 152 -0.49 12.76 5.52
N VAL A 153 0.74 12.39 5.87
CA VAL A 153 1.19 11.00 5.78
C VAL A 153 0.45 10.08 6.75
N PHE A 154 0.34 10.45 8.03
CA PHE A 154 -0.25 9.54 9.02
C PHE A 154 -1.77 9.60 9.11
N ALA A 155 -2.39 10.73 8.77
CA ALA A 155 -3.85 10.92 8.86
C ALA A 155 -4.53 11.08 7.49
N GLY A 156 -3.78 11.05 6.40
CA GLY A 156 -4.34 11.10 5.04
C GLY A 156 -5.21 9.89 4.76
N ALA A 157 -6.34 10.14 4.10
CA ALA A 157 -7.38 9.15 3.84
C ALA A 157 -7.13 8.31 2.58
N GLU A 158 -6.18 8.71 1.73
CA GLU A 158 -5.88 8.04 0.49
C GLU A 158 -4.38 7.78 0.31
N TRP A 159 -4.07 6.60 -0.21
CA TRP A 159 -2.72 6.22 -0.65
C TRP A 159 -2.71 6.08 -2.17
N PHE A 160 -2.28 7.13 -2.86
CA PHE A 160 -2.17 7.16 -4.31
C PHE A 160 -0.90 7.90 -4.75
N PRO A 161 0.29 7.28 -4.60
CA PRO A 161 1.58 7.93 -4.83
C PRO A 161 1.84 8.29 -6.30
N THR A 162 1.06 7.75 -7.22
CA THR A 162 1.14 8.03 -8.66
C THR A 162 0.09 9.02 -9.15
N ALA A 163 -0.69 9.62 -8.24
CA ALA A 163 -1.68 10.63 -8.62
C ALA A 163 -1.00 11.90 -9.15
N THR A 164 -1.57 12.45 -10.20
CA THR A 164 -1.18 13.73 -10.79
C THR A 164 -2.34 14.70 -10.69
N PRO A 165 -2.13 15.96 -10.37
CA PRO A 165 -0.86 16.68 -10.24
C PRO A 165 -0.16 16.55 -8.89
N ALA A 166 -0.79 15.94 -7.89
CA ALA A 166 -0.23 15.79 -6.55
C ALA A 166 -0.36 14.36 -6.04
N PRO A 167 0.74 13.69 -5.68
CA PRO A 167 0.69 12.37 -5.08
C PRO A 167 0.10 12.42 -3.67
N LEU A 168 -0.63 11.36 -3.30
CA LEU A 168 -1.26 11.18 -1.99
C LEU A 168 -0.57 10.07 -1.21
N PHE A 169 -0.11 10.36 -0.02
CA PHE A 169 0.66 9.46 0.83
C PHE A 169 -0.01 9.19 2.19
N GLY A 170 -1.32 9.06 2.21
CA GLY A 170 -2.05 8.76 3.45
C GLY A 170 -1.90 7.32 3.90
N PHE A 171 -1.30 7.05 5.07
CA PHE A 171 -1.12 5.70 5.61
C PHE A 171 -2.37 5.12 6.28
N LEU A 172 -3.36 5.94 6.61
CA LEU A 172 -4.54 5.48 7.32
C LEU A 172 -5.26 4.30 6.62
N PRO A 173 -5.52 4.32 5.30
CA PRO A 173 -6.14 3.18 4.63
C PRO A 173 -5.26 1.93 4.62
N LEU A 174 -3.93 2.06 4.58
CA LEU A 174 -3.01 0.93 4.65
C LEU A 174 -3.05 0.27 6.04
N ILE A 175 -3.04 1.09 7.11
CA ILE A 175 -3.11 0.60 8.50
C ILE A 175 -4.47 -0.08 8.73
N THR A 176 -5.56 0.59 8.42
CA THR A 176 -6.91 0.04 8.61
C THR A 176 -7.14 -1.21 7.75
N GLY A 177 -6.68 -1.20 6.49
CA GLY A 177 -6.77 -2.35 5.59
C GLY A 177 -6.02 -3.58 6.13
N THR A 178 -4.78 -3.41 6.60
CA THR A 178 -4.01 -4.51 7.19
C THR A 178 -4.64 -5.05 8.47
N LEU A 179 -5.17 -4.18 9.33
CA LEU A 179 -5.89 -4.61 10.55
C LEU A 179 -7.14 -5.41 10.21
N TRP A 180 -7.95 -4.96 9.25
CA TRP A 180 -9.14 -5.68 8.82
C TRP A 180 -8.81 -7.04 8.20
N VAL A 181 -7.87 -7.08 7.25
CA VAL A 181 -7.45 -8.34 6.61
C VAL A 181 -6.90 -9.33 7.63
N SER A 182 -6.07 -8.88 8.57
CA SER A 182 -5.51 -9.73 9.63
C SER A 182 -6.59 -10.23 10.58
N LEU A 183 -7.52 -9.38 10.98
CA LEU A 183 -8.63 -9.76 11.86
C LEU A 183 -9.49 -10.86 11.24
N PHE A 184 -9.92 -10.66 10.00
CA PHE A 184 -10.73 -11.69 9.30
C PHE A 184 -9.94 -12.95 9.01
N ALA A 185 -8.65 -12.85 8.70
CA ALA A 185 -7.80 -14.03 8.53
C ALA A 185 -7.73 -14.86 9.81
N ILE A 186 -7.56 -14.24 10.97
CA ILE A 186 -7.55 -14.92 12.27
C ILE A 186 -8.93 -15.53 12.57
N LEU A 187 -10.01 -14.78 12.35
CA LEU A 187 -11.37 -15.29 12.57
C LEU A 187 -11.70 -16.51 11.72
N ILE A 188 -11.14 -16.61 10.51
CA ILE A 188 -11.28 -17.77 9.64
C ILE A 188 -10.33 -18.91 10.09
N ALA A 189 -9.04 -18.61 10.27
CA ALA A 189 -8.01 -19.61 10.52
C ALA A 189 -8.14 -20.29 11.90
N LEU A 190 -8.54 -19.55 12.93
CA LEU A 190 -8.53 -20.02 14.32
C LEU A 190 -9.51 -21.18 14.55
N PRO A 191 -10.79 -21.13 14.12
CA PRO A 191 -11.71 -22.25 14.29
C PRO A 191 -11.23 -23.52 13.59
N PHE A 192 -10.75 -23.42 12.36
CA PHE A 192 -10.24 -24.56 11.61
C PHE A 192 -8.94 -25.09 12.18
N GLY A 193 -7.99 -24.21 12.49
CA GLY A 193 -6.69 -24.58 13.07
C GLY A 193 -6.83 -25.27 14.42
N LEU A 194 -7.67 -24.74 15.32
CA LEU A 194 -7.96 -25.36 16.62
C LEU A 194 -8.66 -26.71 16.45
N SER A 195 -9.66 -26.81 15.58
CA SER A 195 -10.37 -28.07 15.35
C SER A 195 -9.44 -29.17 14.86
N VAL A 196 -8.56 -28.87 13.92
CA VAL A 196 -7.57 -29.83 13.40
C VAL A 196 -6.56 -30.19 14.48
N SER A 197 -6.08 -29.23 15.26
CA SER A 197 -5.12 -29.48 16.34
C SER A 197 -5.71 -30.37 17.44
N ILE A 198 -6.95 -30.11 17.88
CA ILE A 198 -7.66 -30.91 18.86
C ILE A 198 -7.86 -32.34 18.32
N TYR A 199 -8.33 -32.45 17.08
CA TYR A 199 -8.49 -33.74 16.44
C TYR A 199 -7.17 -34.53 16.41
N MET A 200 -6.07 -33.91 16.01
CA MET A 200 -4.76 -34.57 15.94
C MET A 200 -4.19 -34.93 17.30
N SER A 201 -4.42 -34.12 18.33
CA SER A 201 -3.86 -34.39 19.66
C SER A 201 -4.65 -35.39 20.47
N GLU A 202 -6.00 -35.37 20.39
CA GLU A 202 -6.87 -36.13 21.30
C GLU A 202 -7.63 -37.27 20.62
N VAL A 203 -7.98 -37.15 19.33
CA VAL A 203 -8.92 -38.07 18.66
C VAL A 203 -8.24 -38.97 17.62
N ALA A 204 -7.30 -38.43 16.88
CA ALA A 204 -6.70 -39.10 15.72
C ALA A 204 -5.87 -40.33 16.12
N ASP A 205 -6.08 -41.46 15.44
CA ASP A 205 -5.23 -42.65 15.54
C ASP A 205 -3.78 -42.31 15.10
N SER A 206 -2.85 -43.14 15.59
CA SER A 206 -1.41 -42.97 15.26
C SER A 206 -1.13 -43.00 13.75
N LYS A 207 -1.91 -43.79 12.98
CA LYS A 207 -1.78 -43.84 11.51
C LYS A 207 -2.22 -42.56 10.84
N VAL A 208 -3.34 -41.97 11.24
CA VAL A 208 -3.85 -40.72 10.70
C VAL A 208 -2.89 -39.60 11.05
N ARG A 209 -2.44 -39.51 12.28
CA ARG A 209 -1.46 -38.51 12.74
C ARG A 209 -0.13 -38.60 11.99
N SER A 210 0.39 -39.81 11.78
CA SER A 210 1.66 -40.01 11.07
C SER A 210 1.62 -39.58 9.59
N TRP A 211 0.42 -39.52 9.02
CA TRP A 211 0.22 -39.02 7.64
C TRP A 211 -0.09 -37.52 7.58
N LEU A 212 -0.93 -37.01 8.48
CA LEU A 212 -1.31 -35.60 8.49
C LEU A 212 -0.16 -34.65 8.89
N LYS A 213 0.67 -35.09 9.87
CA LYS A 213 1.75 -34.24 10.37
C LYS A 213 2.76 -33.85 9.28
N PRO A 214 3.31 -34.77 8.47
CA PRO A 214 4.18 -34.37 7.35
C PRO A 214 3.49 -33.47 6.32
N VAL A 215 2.20 -33.63 6.07
CA VAL A 215 1.45 -32.79 5.14
C VAL A 215 1.39 -31.33 5.67
N ILE A 216 1.10 -31.16 6.96
CA ILE A 216 1.07 -29.83 7.59
C ILE A 216 2.46 -29.20 7.60
N GLU A 217 3.50 -29.98 7.89
CA GLU A 217 4.89 -29.53 7.84
C GLU A 217 5.31 -29.10 6.41
N LEU A 218 4.90 -29.85 5.39
CA LEU A 218 5.13 -29.49 3.99
C LEU A 218 4.42 -28.18 3.63
N LEU A 219 3.17 -28.00 4.06
CA LEU A 219 2.44 -26.75 3.84
C LEU A 219 3.14 -25.56 4.50
N SER A 220 3.67 -25.73 5.71
CA SER A 220 4.42 -24.66 6.40
C SER A 220 5.73 -24.28 5.67
N GLY A 221 6.28 -25.20 4.89
CA GLY A 221 7.48 -24.97 4.08
C GLY A 221 7.24 -24.22 2.75
N ILE A 222 5.98 -24.02 2.35
CA ILE A 222 5.65 -23.33 1.12
C ILE A 222 5.95 -21.83 1.27
N PRO A 223 6.75 -21.20 0.35
CA PRO A 223 6.99 -19.76 0.38
C PRO A 223 5.69 -18.96 0.27
N SER A 224 5.58 -17.86 1.03
CA SER A 224 4.39 -16.99 1.04
C SER A 224 3.99 -16.45 -0.34
N VAL A 225 4.98 -16.24 -1.23
CA VAL A 225 4.75 -15.80 -2.61
C VAL A 225 3.90 -16.81 -3.39
N VAL A 226 4.09 -18.11 -3.14
CA VAL A 226 3.29 -19.18 -3.80
C VAL A 226 1.83 -19.11 -3.34
N TYR A 227 1.59 -18.87 -2.05
CA TYR A 227 0.24 -18.66 -1.52
C TYR A 227 -0.42 -17.41 -2.12
N GLY A 228 0.35 -16.32 -2.26
CA GLY A 228 -0.14 -15.10 -2.91
C GLY A 228 -0.52 -15.33 -4.37
N PHE A 229 0.31 -16.06 -5.13
CA PHE A 229 0.03 -16.43 -6.51
C PHE A 229 -1.20 -17.33 -6.65
N PHE A 230 -1.32 -18.34 -5.78
CA PHE A 230 -2.52 -19.17 -5.69
C PHE A 230 -3.77 -18.34 -5.39
N GLY A 231 -3.64 -17.36 -4.49
CA GLY A 231 -4.71 -16.42 -4.18
C GLY A 231 -5.20 -15.66 -5.41
N LEU A 232 -4.28 -15.10 -6.17
CA LEU A 232 -4.61 -14.34 -7.39
C LEU A 232 -5.27 -15.21 -8.48
N ILE A 233 -4.80 -16.44 -8.68
CA ILE A 233 -5.29 -17.29 -9.78
C ILE A 233 -6.55 -18.08 -9.39
N VAL A 234 -6.71 -18.43 -8.12
CA VAL A 234 -7.81 -19.32 -7.69
C VAL A 234 -8.82 -18.59 -6.82
N ILE A 235 -8.36 -17.95 -5.73
CA ILE A 235 -9.27 -17.36 -4.72
C ILE A 235 -9.95 -16.10 -5.26
N VAL A 236 -9.21 -15.22 -5.92
CA VAL A 236 -9.76 -13.97 -6.47
C VAL A 236 -10.86 -14.26 -7.51
N PRO A 237 -10.66 -15.09 -8.56
CA PRO A 237 -11.72 -15.43 -9.52
C PRO A 237 -12.90 -16.19 -8.88
N LEU A 238 -12.63 -17.01 -7.86
CA LEU A 238 -13.68 -17.72 -7.14
C LEU A 238 -14.60 -16.72 -6.41
N ILE A 239 -14.03 -15.75 -5.69
CA ILE A 239 -14.78 -14.72 -4.98
C ILE A 239 -15.56 -13.87 -5.98
N GLN A 240 -14.91 -13.42 -7.05
CA GLN A 240 -15.54 -12.65 -8.11
C GLN A 240 -16.79 -13.35 -8.64
N LYS A 241 -16.68 -14.65 -8.93
CA LYS A 241 -17.78 -15.46 -9.47
C LYS A 241 -18.89 -15.74 -8.44
N VAL A 242 -18.51 -16.02 -7.17
CA VAL A 242 -19.48 -16.38 -6.12
C VAL A 242 -20.32 -15.18 -5.69
N PHE A 243 -19.71 -14.00 -5.63
CA PHE A 243 -20.37 -12.76 -5.19
C PHE A 243 -20.80 -11.84 -6.33
N ASP A 244 -20.60 -12.26 -7.58
CA ASP A 244 -20.92 -11.49 -8.80
C ASP A 244 -20.32 -10.07 -8.76
N LEU A 245 -19.05 -9.98 -8.38
CA LEU A 245 -18.35 -8.70 -8.25
C LEU A 245 -17.68 -8.30 -9.56
N PRO A 246 -17.58 -6.99 -9.87
CA PRO A 246 -16.86 -6.51 -11.05
C PRO A 246 -15.35 -6.80 -10.96
N VAL A 247 -14.82 -6.83 -9.73
CA VAL A 247 -13.40 -7.11 -9.41
C VAL A 247 -13.33 -8.04 -8.22
N GLY A 248 -12.49 -9.08 -8.29
CA GLY A 248 -12.36 -10.09 -7.24
C GLY A 248 -11.28 -9.77 -6.20
N GLU A 249 -10.35 -8.84 -6.50
CA GLU A 249 -9.34 -8.37 -5.56
C GLU A 249 -10.03 -7.60 -4.43
N SER A 250 -10.03 -8.20 -3.26
CA SER A 250 -10.74 -7.66 -2.09
C SER A 250 -10.06 -8.04 -0.78
N GLY A 251 -10.35 -7.30 0.28
CA GLY A 251 -9.88 -7.65 1.62
C GLY A 251 -10.31 -9.05 2.06
N LEU A 252 -11.46 -9.54 1.57
CA LEU A 252 -11.93 -10.91 1.82
C LEU A 252 -11.00 -11.94 1.14
N ALA A 253 -10.62 -11.72 -0.13
CA ALA A 253 -9.69 -12.58 -0.83
C ALA A 253 -8.34 -12.66 -0.10
N GLY A 254 -7.79 -11.50 0.27
CA GLY A 254 -6.57 -11.43 1.07
C GLY A 254 -6.68 -12.14 2.41
N SER A 255 -7.81 -12.00 3.11
CA SER A 255 -8.06 -12.64 4.40
C SER A 255 -8.11 -14.18 4.29
N ILE A 256 -8.74 -14.70 3.25
CA ILE A 256 -8.80 -16.16 3.02
C ILE A 256 -7.40 -16.71 2.71
N VAL A 257 -6.64 -16.05 1.84
CA VAL A 257 -5.27 -16.48 1.51
C VAL A 257 -4.38 -16.45 2.76
N LEU A 258 -4.45 -15.37 3.52
CA LEU A 258 -3.70 -15.24 4.77
C LEU A 258 -4.12 -16.26 5.82
N ALA A 259 -5.41 -16.58 5.90
CA ALA A 259 -5.92 -17.63 6.77
C ALA A 259 -5.33 -19.00 6.40
N ILE A 260 -5.35 -19.37 5.10
CA ILE A 260 -4.77 -20.63 4.61
C ILE A 260 -3.28 -20.69 4.95
N MET A 261 -2.56 -19.61 4.77
CA MET A 261 -1.13 -19.51 5.08
C MET A 261 -0.83 -19.65 6.59
N ALA A 262 -1.73 -19.15 7.45
CA ALA A 262 -1.57 -19.22 8.90
C ALA A 262 -1.94 -20.60 9.51
N LEU A 263 -2.80 -21.38 8.83
CA LEU A 263 -3.29 -22.68 9.34
C LEU A 263 -2.17 -23.63 9.79
N PRO A 264 -1.11 -23.91 9.01
CA PRO A 264 -0.08 -24.84 9.44
C PRO A 264 0.60 -24.42 10.74
N THR A 265 0.88 -23.14 10.89
CA THR A 265 1.51 -22.58 12.10
C THR A 265 0.57 -22.69 13.30
N ILE A 266 -0.71 -22.33 13.15
CA ILE A 266 -1.71 -22.45 14.23
C ILE A 266 -1.85 -23.90 14.67
N ILE A 267 -1.94 -24.83 13.71
CA ILE A 267 -2.08 -26.26 14.00
C ILE A 267 -0.87 -26.78 14.78
N THR A 268 0.34 -26.50 14.30
CA THR A 268 1.58 -27.01 14.92
C THR A 268 1.77 -26.44 16.32
N VAL A 269 1.64 -25.13 16.51
CA VAL A 269 1.81 -24.48 17.81
C VAL A 269 0.76 -24.97 18.81
N THR A 270 -0.49 -25.13 18.36
CA THR A 270 -1.57 -25.62 19.22
C THR A 270 -1.40 -27.11 19.57
N GLU A 271 -1.03 -27.95 18.60
CA GLU A 271 -0.73 -29.38 18.87
C GLU A 271 0.36 -29.53 19.93
N ASP A 272 1.46 -28.77 19.77
CA ASP A 272 2.58 -28.80 20.71
C ASP A 272 2.17 -28.29 22.10
N ALA A 273 1.40 -27.21 22.18
CA ALA A 273 0.88 -26.70 23.44
C ALA A 273 -0.01 -27.72 24.19
N MET A 274 -0.91 -28.38 23.44
CA MET A 274 -1.78 -29.42 24.00
C MET A 274 -1.00 -30.65 24.48
N ARG A 275 0.03 -31.07 23.76
CA ARG A 275 0.90 -32.21 24.15
C ARG A 275 1.73 -31.90 25.37
N ASN A 276 2.14 -30.66 25.57
CA ASN A 276 2.92 -30.22 26.73
C ASN A 276 2.06 -30.01 28.00
N CYS A 277 0.73 -30.17 27.91
CA CYS A 277 -0.15 -30.08 29.05
C CYS A 277 0.14 -31.28 30.02
N PRO A 278 0.48 -31.02 31.31
CA PRO A 278 0.80 -32.06 32.27
C PRO A 278 -0.36 -33.06 32.45
N ARG A 279 -0.04 -34.36 32.45
CA ARG A 279 -1.04 -35.43 32.65
C ARG A 279 -1.86 -35.23 33.92
N ALA A 280 -1.25 -34.75 35.02
CA ALA A 280 -1.92 -34.44 36.27
C ALA A 280 -3.08 -33.43 36.11
N MET A 281 -3.00 -32.48 35.20
CA MET A 281 -4.10 -31.53 34.93
C MET A 281 -5.27 -32.22 34.21
N ARG A 282 -4.99 -33.13 33.30
CA ARG A 282 -6.01 -33.95 32.61
C ARG A 282 -6.71 -34.89 33.57
N GLU A 283 -5.95 -35.57 34.41
CA GLU A 283 -6.48 -36.50 35.44
C GLU A 283 -7.33 -35.73 36.48
N ALA A 284 -6.90 -34.54 36.90
CA ALA A 284 -7.69 -33.68 37.78
C ALA A 284 -9.03 -33.26 37.17
N SER A 285 -9.05 -32.92 35.91
CA SER A 285 -10.27 -32.56 35.17
C SER A 285 -11.25 -33.75 35.12
N LEU A 286 -10.76 -34.95 34.79
CA LEU A 286 -11.57 -36.17 34.80
C LEU A 286 -12.11 -36.52 36.19
N ALA A 287 -11.29 -36.33 37.25
CA ALA A 287 -11.71 -36.54 38.64
C ALA A 287 -12.83 -35.59 39.09
N LEU A 288 -12.92 -34.39 38.46
CA LEU A 288 -14.00 -33.44 38.68
C LEU A 288 -15.23 -33.67 37.80
N GLY A 289 -15.25 -34.78 37.02
CA GLY A 289 -16.41 -35.20 36.23
C GLY A 289 -16.46 -34.64 34.82
N ALA A 290 -15.36 -34.10 34.30
CA ALA A 290 -15.30 -33.74 32.89
C ALA A 290 -15.39 -35.01 32.01
N SER A 291 -16.17 -34.97 30.93
CA SER A 291 -16.14 -36.02 29.90
C SER A 291 -14.88 -35.95 29.07
N GLN A 292 -14.46 -37.09 28.50
CA GLN A 292 -13.41 -37.12 27.50
C GLN A 292 -13.78 -36.34 26.22
#